data_40d2304fd845ff562cc382ca0c55db27
#
_entry.id   40d2304fd845ff562cc382ca0c55db27
#
_cell.length_a   1.000
_cell.length_b   1.000
_cell.length_c   1.000
_cell.angle_alpha   90.00
_cell.angle_beta   90.00
_cell.angle_gamma   90.00
#
_symmetry.space_group_name_H-M   'P 1'
#
loop_
_entity.id
_entity.type
_entity.pdbx_description
1 polymer ?
#
loop_
_entity_poly.entity_id
_entity_poly.type
_entity_poly.pdbx_seq_one_letter_code
_entity_poly.pdbx_strand_id
1 'polypeptide(L)'
;MNLRYYRAEDREQIRRICADTGFLGDPVDPLFEDRELFADFLTAPYTDAEPENCMVIEGEKGRLLGYIMGSRSAVKHLGYIAWHLPGWIVRAAYGYFFVYGSASRQYIRWLLFRGRKESPSAPPKGVHFHINLLPEARGLRAGKLLFDTFLDRMGELGEKSVFGLVVVKEDRRTERMFASYGFRLTDRAVVTKFREHKKEPVHLCTLVQERDRTPPPRPPRLLLSLHDFHPGTRCQMEEQLEFCLSRCPGHASILVVPQYHHGSSVEQSKESLAFLKRCEESGHDLAIHGFYHDRKDLPSASWWWTRFYSQNEAEFFQLDRDLALRRLHEAKQMWNRQGWQARGFVAPGWLHTRSLEKELAQLGFSYTCTLREVVHLPQGKRESVWAGAYSLRSAGRRGLARIWHPIWKKKWGYKPVVRLSLHPHDLEVPFVRKQLGVFLEELAERGYGSHSYADHVQS
;
A
#
# COMPACT_ATOMS: atom_id res chain seq x y z
N MET A 1 15.08 11.01 -13.72
CA MET A 1 13.67 10.59 -13.59
C MET A 1 13.64 9.32 -12.77
N ASN A 2 12.79 9.26 -11.73
CA ASN A 2 12.62 8.12 -10.86
C ASN A 2 11.14 7.70 -10.85
N LEU A 3 10.86 6.40 -11.01
CA LEU A 3 9.50 5.86 -10.88
C LEU A 3 9.32 5.34 -9.47
N ARG A 4 8.22 5.72 -8.83
CA ARG A 4 7.85 5.25 -7.49
C ARG A 4 6.35 5.17 -7.31
N TYR A 5 5.94 4.52 -6.24
CA TYR A 5 4.55 4.53 -5.80
C TYR A 5 4.12 5.91 -5.31
N TYR A 6 2.83 6.19 -5.48
CA TYR A 6 2.16 7.40 -5.00
C TYR A 6 2.29 7.54 -3.48
N ARG A 7 2.41 8.79 -3.03
CA ARG A 7 2.36 9.21 -1.63
C ARG A 7 1.29 10.27 -1.45
N ALA A 8 0.73 10.41 -0.25
CA ALA A 8 -0.36 11.37 -0.01
C ALA A 8 0.02 12.83 -0.36
N GLU A 9 1.29 13.21 -0.21
CA GLU A 9 1.82 14.52 -0.60
C GLU A 9 1.85 14.78 -2.11
N ASP A 10 1.77 13.73 -2.93
CA ASP A 10 1.77 13.85 -4.39
C ASP A 10 0.40 14.30 -4.92
N ARG A 11 -0.65 14.22 -4.10
CA ARG A 11 -2.04 14.44 -4.50
C ARG A 11 -2.22 15.74 -5.27
N GLU A 12 -1.71 16.84 -4.77
CA GLU A 12 -1.87 18.14 -5.41
C GLU A 12 -1.07 18.26 -6.71
N GLN A 13 0.10 17.63 -6.81
CA GLN A 13 0.85 17.59 -8.06
C GLN A 13 0.13 16.74 -9.13
N ILE A 14 -0.45 15.61 -8.76
CA ILE A 14 -1.27 14.78 -9.67
C ILE A 14 -2.46 15.58 -10.21
N ARG A 15 -3.17 16.30 -9.34
CA ARG A 15 -4.30 17.16 -9.71
C ARG A 15 -3.89 18.23 -10.71
N ARG A 16 -2.75 18.91 -10.48
CA ARG A 16 -2.18 19.89 -11.41
C ARG A 16 -1.86 19.25 -12.75
N ILE A 17 -1.14 18.12 -12.78
CA ILE A 17 -0.83 17.40 -14.00
C ILE A 17 -2.09 17.01 -14.76
N CYS A 18 -3.15 16.56 -14.06
CA CYS A 18 -4.43 16.23 -14.66
C CYS A 18 -5.04 17.45 -15.38
N ALA A 19 -5.07 18.60 -14.70
CA ALA A 19 -5.59 19.83 -15.27
C ALA A 19 -4.70 20.40 -16.39
N ASP A 20 -3.37 20.32 -16.23
CA ASP A 20 -2.40 20.80 -17.23
C ASP A 20 -2.36 19.96 -18.52
N THR A 21 -2.98 18.80 -18.52
CA THR A 21 -3.00 17.88 -19.66
C THR A 21 -4.41 17.47 -20.07
N GLY A 22 -5.45 18.06 -19.45
CA GLY A 22 -6.85 17.66 -19.60
C GLY A 22 -7.50 18.00 -20.94
N PHE A 23 -6.94 18.96 -21.68
CA PHE A 23 -7.41 19.36 -23.01
C PHE A 23 -6.49 18.80 -24.12
N LEU A 24 -6.72 17.56 -24.48
CA LEU A 24 -5.96 16.91 -25.58
C LEU A 24 -4.43 16.92 -25.35
N GLY A 25 -4.01 16.89 -24.09
CA GLY A 25 -2.62 16.95 -23.68
C GLY A 25 -2.10 18.36 -23.36
N ASP A 26 -2.96 19.37 -23.42
CA ASP A 26 -2.72 20.76 -23.05
C ASP A 26 -3.59 21.15 -21.84
N PRO A 27 -3.39 22.34 -21.22
CA PRO A 27 -4.19 22.79 -20.09
C PRO A 27 -5.70 22.79 -20.37
N VAL A 28 -6.50 22.41 -19.37
CA VAL A 28 -7.96 22.23 -19.48
C VAL A 28 -8.74 23.54 -19.64
N ASP A 29 -8.13 24.66 -19.33
CA ASP A 29 -8.77 25.97 -19.22
C ASP A 29 -9.64 26.38 -20.42
N PRO A 30 -9.28 26.12 -21.70
CA PRO A 30 -10.16 26.41 -22.83
C PRO A 30 -11.45 25.62 -22.84
N LEU A 31 -11.50 24.47 -22.15
CA LEU A 31 -12.65 23.58 -22.08
C LEU A 31 -13.46 23.78 -20.81
N PHE A 32 -12.75 23.92 -19.66
CA PHE A 32 -13.38 23.97 -18.34
C PHE A 32 -12.50 24.77 -17.35
N GLU A 33 -13.04 25.86 -16.85
CA GLU A 33 -12.31 26.82 -15.97
C GLU A 33 -12.11 26.29 -14.54
N ASP A 34 -12.99 25.43 -14.03
CA ASP A 34 -12.84 24.84 -12.69
C ASP A 34 -11.89 23.64 -12.70
N ARG A 35 -10.60 23.97 -12.70
CA ARG A 35 -9.50 23.00 -12.69
C ARG A 35 -9.56 22.03 -11.53
N GLU A 36 -10.00 22.52 -10.37
CA GLU A 36 -10.09 21.73 -9.14
C GLU A 36 -11.19 20.65 -9.25
N LEU A 37 -12.39 21.06 -9.70
CA LEU A 37 -13.49 20.13 -9.89
C LEU A 37 -13.17 19.09 -10.97
N PHE A 38 -12.51 19.53 -12.06
CA PHE A 38 -12.06 18.64 -13.12
C PHE A 38 -11.07 17.59 -12.61
N ALA A 39 -10.06 18.04 -11.86
CA ALA A 39 -9.03 17.16 -11.31
C ALA A 39 -9.60 16.22 -10.24
N ASP A 40 -10.46 16.70 -9.34
CA ASP A 40 -11.12 15.86 -8.33
C ASP A 40 -11.90 14.72 -8.96
N PHE A 41 -12.74 15.03 -9.95
CA PHE A 41 -13.56 14.03 -10.62
C PHE A 41 -12.73 12.92 -11.29
N LEU A 42 -11.57 13.27 -11.86
CA LEU A 42 -10.75 12.34 -12.63
C LEU A 42 -9.66 11.63 -11.81
N THR A 43 -9.24 12.17 -10.66
CA THR A 43 -8.09 11.63 -9.92
C THR A 43 -8.43 11.13 -8.53
N ALA A 44 -9.34 11.80 -7.82
CA ALA A 44 -9.63 11.47 -6.43
C ALA A 44 -10.16 10.03 -6.21
N PRO A 45 -10.99 9.45 -7.10
CA PRO A 45 -11.42 8.05 -6.95
C PRO A 45 -10.25 7.04 -6.91
N TYR A 46 -9.09 7.39 -7.49
CA TYR A 46 -7.89 6.55 -7.47
C TYR A 46 -7.00 6.88 -6.27
N THR A 47 -6.67 8.15 -6.09
CA THR A 47 -5.70 8.59 -5.06
C THR A 47 -6.22 8.40 -3.64
N ASP A 48 -7.53 8.49 -3.46
CA ASP A 48 -8.15 8.47 -2.13
C ASP A 48 -8.78 7.09 -1.81
N ALA A 49 -9.27 6.34 -2.82
CA ALA A 49 -9.90 5.04 -2.59
C ALA A 49 -8.98 3.83 -2.81
N GLU A 50 -8.00 3.93 -3.74
CA GLU A 50 -7.08 2.84 -4.10
C GLU A 50 -5.65 3.37 -4.34
N PRO A 51 -5.05 4.14 -3.41
CA PRO A 51 -3.74 4.78 -3.57
C PRO A 51 -2.60 3.79 -3.83
N GLU A 52 -2.75 2.54 -3.39
CA GLU A 52 -1.80 1.45 -3.58
C GLU A 52 -1.63 1.04 -5.06
N ASN A 53 -2.54 1.46 -5.93
CA ASN A 53 -2.51 1.18 -7.37
C ASN A 53 -2.08 2.42 -8.18
N CYS A 54 -1.48 3.41 -7.54
CA CYS A 54 -1.02 4.64 -8.17
C CYS A 54 0.50 4.72 -8.20
N MET A 55 1.08 5.11 -9.33
CA MET A 55 2.51 5.29 -9.55
C MET A 55 2.80 6.63 -10.20
N VAL A 56 3.95 7.21 -9.89
CA VAL A 56 4.36 8.52 -10.37
C VAL A 56 5.77 8.49 -10.95
N ILE A 57 6.05 9.37 -11.90
CA ILE A 57 7.40 9.70 -12.36
C ILE A 57 7.81 10.99 -11.68
N GLU A 58 8.86 10.91 -10.89
CA GLU A 58 9.49 12.04 -10.22
C GLU A 58 10.73 12.51 -11.01
N GLY A 59 10.78 13.78 -11.27
CA GLY A 59 11.92 14.47 -11.83
C GLY A 59 12.83 15.08 -10.76
N GLU A 60 13.54 16.14 -11.12
CA GLU A 60 14.41 16.84 -10.18
C GLU A 60 13.63 17.56 -9.09
N LYS A 61 14.22 17.66 -7.91
CA LYS A 61 13.68 18.39 -6.73
C LYS A 61 12.27 17.93 -6.30
N GLY A 62 11.91 16.67 -6.54
CA GLY A 62 10.61 16.12 -6.12
C GLY A 62 9.42 16.55 -6.99
N ARG A 63 9.65 17.21 -8.15
CA ARG A 63 8.59 17.57 -9.08
C ARG A 63 8.10 16.34 -9.84
N LEU A 64 6.79 16.12 -9.85
CA LEU A 64 6.20 15.06 -10.64
C LEU A 64 6.08 15.45 -12.13
N LEU A 65 6.40 14.50 -12.99
CA LEU A 65 6.35 14.65 -14.45
C LEU A 65 5.18 13.88 -15.08
N GLY A 66 4.57 12.98 -14.34
CA GLY A 66 3.44 12.19 -14.78
C GLY A 66 3.05 11.11 -13.79
N TYR A 67 1.96 10.44 -14.10
CA TYR A 67 1.40 9.39 -13.26
C TYR A 67 0.63 8.35 -14.09
N ILE A 68 0.47 7.16 -13.52
CA ILE A 68 -0.52 6.16 -13.88
C ILE A 68 -1.25 5.72 -12.61
N MET A 69 -2.55 5.59 -12.69
CA MET A 69 -3.41 5.19 -11.57
C MET A 69 -4.35 4.09 -12.04
N GLY A 70 -4.65 3.13 -11.18
CA GLY A 70 -5.54 2.02 -11.47
C GLY A 70 -6.62 1.83 -10.43
N SER A 71 -7.83 1.54 -10.89
CA SER A 71 -8.92 1.08 -10.04
C SER A 71 -9.22 -0.39 -10.33
N ARG A 72 -9.04 -1.24 -9.33
CA ARG A 72 -9.30 -2.69 -9.38
C ARG A 72 -10.71 -3.03 -8.91
N SER A 73 -11.34 -2.13 -8.18
CA SER A 73 -12.66 -2.34 -7.60
C SER A 73 -13.64 -1.30 -8.09
N ALA A 74 -14.47 -1.69 -9.08
CA ALA A 74 -15.57 -0.84 -9.53
C ALA A 74 -16.49 -0.39 -8.38
N VAL A 75 -16.67 -1.22 -7.34
CA VAL A 75 -17.47 -0.89 -6.15
C VAL A 75 -16.85 0.24 -5.36
N LYS A 76 -15.54 0.19 -5.10
CA LYS A 76 -14.83 1.27 -4.38
C LYS A 76 -14.84 2.55 -5.20
N HIS A 77 -14.52 2.46 -6.48
CA HIS A 77 -14.47 3.60 -7.40
C HIS A 77 -15.82 4.31 -7.52
N LEU A 78 -16.87 3.57 -7.84
CA LEU A 78 -18.23 4.10 -7.95
C LEU A 78 -18.79 4.55 -6.60
N GLY A 79 -18.47 3.85 -5.52
CA GLY A 79 -18.85 4.25 -4.17
C GLY A 79 -18.22 5.59 -3.76
N TYR A 80 -16.95 5.81 -4.09
CA TYR A 80 -16.29 7.10 -3.88
C TYR A 80 -16.97 8.23 -4.68
N ILE A 81 -17.22 7.99 -5.97
CA ILE A 81 -17.93 8.95 -6.84
C ILE A 81 -19.32 9.26 -6.26
N ALA A 82 -20.11 8.24 -5.92
CA ALA A 82 -21.47 8.41 -5.42
C ALA A 82 -21.50 9.24 -4.11
N TRP A 83 -20.53 9.05 -3.23
CA TRP A 83 -20.40 9.80 -1.99
C TRP A 83 -20.09 11.29 -2.20
N HIS A 84 -19.21 11.60 -3.16
CA HIS A 84 -18.78 12.98 -3.42
C HIS A 84 -19.64 13.72 -4.47
N LEU A 85 -20.42 12.97 -5.26
CA LEU A 85 -21.23 13.51 -6.35
C LEU A 85 -22.15 14.65 -5.93
N PRO A 86 -22.88 14.62 -4.79
CA PRO A 86 -23.73 15.74 -4.39
C PRO A 86 -22.96 17.05 -4.23
N GLY A 87 -21.78 17.02 -3.60
CA GLY A 87 -20.91 18.18 -3.44
C GLY A 87 -20.39 18.73 -4.77
N TRP A 88 -19.98 17.84 -5.67
CA TRP A 88 -19.56 18.21 -7.02
C TRP A 88 -20.68 18.82 -7.86
N ILE A 89 -21.91 18.30 -7.76
CA ILE A 89 -23.09 18.86 -8.42
C ILE A 89 -23.38 20.27 -7.90
N VAL A 90 -23.37 20.48 -6.59
CA VAL A 90 -23.60 21.80 -5.99
C VAL A 90 -22.57 22.82 -6.48
N ARG A 91 -21.27 22.44 -6.48
CA ARG A 91 -20.17 23.28 -6.98
C ARG A 91 -20.34 23.59 -8.47
N ALA A 92 -20.63 22.56 -9.28
CA ALA A 92 -20.83 22.73 -10.72
C ALA A 92 -22.06 23.60 -11.03
N ALA A 93 -23.16 23.45 -10.28
CA ALA A 93 -24.37 24.26 -10.43
C ALA A 93 -24.10 25.72 -10.05
N TYR A 94 -23.45 25.97 -8.93
CA TYR A 94 -23.04 27.33 -8.54
C TYR A 94 -22.17 27.98 -9.63
N GLY A 95 -21.15 27.26 -10.08
CA GLY A 95 -20.29 27.72 -11.17
C GLY A 95 -21.06 28.00 -12.45
N TYR A 96 -21.96 27.10 -12.85
CA TYR A 96 -22.76 27.22 -14.06
C TYR A 96 -23.63 28.47 -14.09
N PHE A 97 -24.29 28.81 -12.97
CA PHE A 97 -25.19 29.95 -12.92
C PHE A 97 -24.49 31.26 -12.64
N PHE A 98 -23.37 31.29 -11.88
CA PHE A 98 -22.81 32.52 -11.34
C PHE A 98 -21.38 32.81 -11.76
N VAL A 99 -20.60 31.83 -12.20
CA VAL A 99 -19.14 32.00 -12.36
C VAL A 99 -18.66 31.65 -13.78
N TYR A 100 -19.07 30.51 -14.32
CA TYR A 100 -18.47 29.94 -15.52
C TYR A 100 -18.82 30.68 -16.81
N GLY A 101 -17.84 30.83 -17.70
CA GLY A 101 -18.02 31.30 -19.05
C GLY A 101 -18.73 30.30 -19.97
N SER A 102 -18.88 30.69 -21.23
CA SER A 102 -19.65 29.92 -22.22
C SER A 102 -19.07 28.52 -22.46
N ALA A 103 -17.76 28.37 -22.55
CA ALA A 103 -17.07 27.09 -22.79
C ALA A 103 -17.34 26.09 -21.65
N SER A 104 -17.16 26.50 -20.39
CA SER A 104 -17.42 25.67 -19.22
C SER A 104 -18.89 25.27 -19.11
N ARG A 105 -19.81 26.19 -19.39
CA ARG A 105 -21.26 25.88 -19.42
C ARG A 105 -21.60 24.87 -20.51
N GLN A 106 -20.97 24.98 -21.66
CA GLN A 106 -21.15 24.01 -22.76
C GLN A 106 -20.58 22.64 -22.40
N TYR A 107 -19.41 22.61 -21.75
CA TYR A 107 -18.82 21.36 -21.25
C TYR A 107 -19.74 20.65 -20.25
N ILE A 108 -20.34 21.39 -19.29
CA ILE A 108 -21.32 20.82 -18.33
C ILE A 108 -22.56 20.29 -19.07
N ARG A 109 -23.12 21.07 -20.04
CA ARG A 109 -24.24 20.58 -20.86
C ARG A 109 -23.87 19.32 -21.63
N TRP A 110 -22.66 19.27 -22.20
CA TRP A 110 -22.19 18.06 -22.86
C TRP A 110 -22.11 16.88 -21.88
N LEU A 111 -21.56 17.04 -20.68
CA LEU A 111 -21.52 15.98 -19.67
C LEU A 111 -22.93 15.44 -19.34
N LEU A 112 -23.89 16.32 -19.14
CA LEU A 112 -25.24 15.96 -18.74
C LEU A 112 -26.03 15.25 -19.86
N PHE A 113 -25.93 15.72 -21.08
CA PHE A 113 -26.84 15.29 -22.18
C PHE A 113 -26.18 14.38 -23.22
N ARG A 114 -24.85 14.46 -23.38
CA ARG A 114 -24.12 13.74 -24.43
C ARG A 114 -23.03 12.83 -23.90
N GLY A 115 -22.42 13.13 -22.77
CA GLY A 115 -21.25 12.42 -22.25
C GLY A 115 -21.43 10.90 -22.24
N ARG A 116 -22.58 10.42 -21.75
CA ARG A 116 -22.88 8.97 -21.76
C ARG A 116 -23.08 8.39 -23.18
N LYS A 117 -23.67 9.14 -24.10
CA LYS A 117 -23.94 8.68 -25.48
C LYS A 117 -22.66 8.71 -26.35
N GLU A 118 -21.73 9.60 -26.02
CA GLU A 118 -20.46 9.78 -26.71
C GLU A 118 -19.30 9.07 -25.99
N SER A 119 -19.61 8.21 -25.03
CA SER A 119 -18.64 7.33 -24.39
C SER A 119 -18.67 5.95 -25.04
N PRO A 120 -17.51 5.41 -25.44
CA PRO A 120 -17.44 4.05 -25.95
C PRO A 120 -17.73 3.03 -24.84
N SER A 121 -18.08 1.82 -25.23
CA SER A 121 -18.33 0.71 -24.31
C SER A 121 -17.06 0.34 -23.56
N ALA A 122 -17.16 0.18 -22.25
CA ALA A 122 -16.07 -0.29 -21.40
C ALA A 122 -16.28 -1.77 -21.04
N PRO A 123 -15.21 -2.56 -20.84
CA PRO A 123 -15.34 -3.93 -20.37
C PRO A 123 -16.06 -3.99 -19.02
N PRO A 124 -16.91 -4.99 -18.79
CA PRO A 124 -17.64 -5.14 -17.51
C PRO A 124 -16.73 -5.53 -16.35
N LYS A 125 -15.54 -6.02 -16.64
CA LYS A 125 -14.52 -6.43 -15.67
C LYS A 125 -13.13 -5.99 -16.15
N GLY A 126 -12.24 -5.76 -15.21
CA GLY A 126 -10.85 -5.36 -15.46
C GLY A 126 -10.46 -4.12 -14.65
N VAL A 127 -9.17 -3.85 -14.64
CA VAL A 127 -8.61 -2.67 -13.98
C VAL A 127 -8.74 -1.46 -14.89
N HIS A 128 -9.48 -0.46 -14.46
CA HIS A 128 -9.55 0.81 -15.17
C HIS A 128 -8.33 1.65 -14.84
N PHE A 129 -7.57 2.14 -15.84
CA PHE A 129 -6.44 3.02 -15.63
C PHE A 129 -6.69 4.46 -16.09
N HIS A 130 -5.99 5.39 -15.46
CA HIS A 130 -5.87 6.79 -15.87
C HIS A 130 -4.39 7.19 -15.89
N ILE A 131 -3.93 7.81 -16.98
CA ILE A 131 -2.53 8.18 -17.17
C ILE A 131 -2.41 9.57 -17.78
N ASN A 132 -1.53 10.39 -17.21
CA ASN A 132 -1.14 11.66 -17.80
C ASN A 132 0.36 11.92 -17.63
N LEU A 133 0.94 12.56 -18.64
CA LEU A 133 2.35 12.97 -18.71
C LEU A 133 2.45 14.41 -19.13
N LEU A 134 3.23 15.20 -18.40
CA LEU A 134 3.60 16.54 -18.80
C LEU A 134 4.39 16.51 -20.14
N PRO A 135 4.32 17.58 -20.96
CA PRO A 135 5.01 17.64 -22.26
C PRO A 135 6.51 17.30 -22.19
N GLU A 136 7.19 17.76 -21.14
CA GLU A 136 8.62 17.50 -20.92
C GLU A 136 8.98 16.02 -20.68
N ALA A 137 8.03 15.22 -20.21
CA ALA A 137 8.24 13.78 -20.03
C ALA A 137 7.91 12.96 -21.28
N ARG A 138 7.26 13.56 -22.27
CA ARG A 138 6.88 12.86 -23.51
C ARG A 138 8.12 12.62 -24.38
N GLY A 139 8.23 11.42 -24.93
CA GLY A 139 9.42 11.03 -25.71
C GLY A 139 10.59 10.48 -24.91
N LEU A 140 10.62 10.65 -23.57
CA LEU A 140 11.69 10.18 -22.69
C LEU A 140 11.46 8.75 -22.15
N ARG A 141 10.67 7.93 -22.82
CA ARG A 141 10.25 6.58 -22.41
C ARG A 141 9.48 6.52 -21.08
N ALA A 142 9.13 7.68 -20.46
CA ALA A 142 8.42 7.76 -19.19
C ALA A 142 7.06 7.04 -19.23
N GLY A 143 6.30 7.20 -20.31
CA GLY A 143 5.04 6.49 -20.51
C GLY A 143 5.21 4.97 -20.58
N LYS A 144 6.27 4.50 -21.27
CA LYS A 144 6.59 3.07 -21.32
C LYS A 144 6.94 2.54 -19.94
N LEU A 145 7.78 3.23 -19.19
CA LEU A 145 8.18 2.83 -17.85
C LEU A 145 6.97 2.74 -16.90
N LEU A 146 6.05 3.73 -16.94
CA LEU A 146 4.82 3.71 -16.18
C LEU A 146 3.94 2.51 -16.54
N PHE A 147 3.71 2.28 -17.84
CA PHE A 147 2.89 1.16 -18.29
C PHE A 147 3.49 -0.19 -17.93
N ASP A 148 4.78 -0.40 -18.24
CA ASP A 148 5.44 -1.68 -17.96
C ASP A 148 5.32 -2.02 -16.46
N THR A 149 5.71 -1.09 -15.58
CA THR A 149 5.66 -1.32 -14.12
C THR A 149 4.23 -1.48 -13.61
N PHE A 150 3.29 -0.68 -14.12
CA PHE A 150 1.89 -0.79 -13.74
C PHE A 150 1.27 -2.12 -14.19
N LEU A 151 1.53 -2.54 -15.41
CA LEU A 151 1.03 -3.79 -15.95
C LEU A 151 1.64 -4.99 -15.22
N ASP A 152 2.94 -4.96 -14.91
CA ASP A 152 3.59 -6.00 -14.11
C ASP A 152 2.94 -6.09 -12.73
N ARG A 153 2.69 -4.95 -12.09
CA ARG A 153 1.98 -4.91 -10.82
C ARG A 153 0.56 -5.47 -10.90
N MET A 154 -0.19 -5.15 -11.95
CA MET A 154 -1.54 -5.72 -12.15
C MET A 154 -1.46 -7.23 -12.38
N GLY A 155 -0.44 -7.71 -13.08
CA GLY A 155 -0.18 -9.14 -13.23
C GLY A 155 0.13 -9.85 -11.91
N GLU A 156 1.01 -9.28 -11.08
CA GLU A 156 1.30 -9.78 -9.72
C GLU A 156 0.04 -9.89 -8.86
N LEU A 157 -0.92 -8.99 -9.05
CA LEU A 157 -2.20 -8.98 -8.34
C LEU A 157 -3.24 -9.92 -8.95
N GLY A 158 -2.88 -10.65 -10.02
CA GLY A 158 -3.76 -11.62 -10.68
C GLY A 158 -4.84 -11.01 -11.56
N GLU A 159 -4.68 -9.75 -11.96
CA GLU A 159 -5.64 -9.09 -12.83
C GLU A 159 -5.48 -9.58 -14.29
N LYS A 160 -6.61 -10.00 -14.88
CA LYS A 160 -6.63 -10.61 -16.23
C LYS A 160 -6.84 -9.59 -17.33
N SER A 161 -7.35 -8.42 -17.02
CA SER A 161 -7.66 -7.38 -17.99
C SER A 161 -7.39 -6.00 -17.41
N VAL A 162 -6.77 -5.15 -18.21
CA VAL A 162 -6.54 -3.73 -17.92
C VAL A 162 -7.14 -2.92 -19.06
N PHE A 163 -7.90 -1.88 -18.75
CA PHE A 163 -8.50 -1.02 -19.78
C PHE A 163 -8.45 0.46 -19.41
N GLY A 164 -8.49 1.31 -20.43
CA GLY A 164 -8.56 2.75 -20.23
C GLY A 164 -9.34 3.43 -21.35
N LEU A 165 -9.91 4.58 -21.01
CA LEU A 165 -10.58 5.47 -21.97
C LEU A 165 -9.62 6.60 -22.35
N VAL A 166 -9.17 6.62 -23.58
CA VAL A 166 -8.12 7.54 -24.05
C VAL A 166 -8.64 8.39 -25.20
N VAL A 167 -8.41 9.70 -25.11
CA VAL A 167 -8.74 10.62 -26.19
C VAL A 167 -7.66 10.58 -27.26
N VAL A 168 -8.06 10.38 -28.51
CA VAL A 168 -7.17 10.18 -29.65
C VAL A 168 -7.36 11.31 -30.66
N LYS A 169 -6.27 12.03 -30.96
CA LYS A 169 -6.21 13.08 -31.98
C LYS A 169 -5.89 12.53 -33.39
N GLU A 170 -4.98 11.56 -33.41
CA GLU A 170 -4.47 10.91 -34.64
C GLU A 170 -4.54 9.40 -34.43
N ASP A 171 -5.52 8.75 -35.02
CA ASP A 171 -5.85 7.35 -34.76
C ASP A 171 -4.65 6.40 -34.93
N ARG A 172 -3.94 6.48 -36.06
CA ARG A 172 -2.86 5.52 -36.38
C ARG A 172 -1.64 5.61 -35.44
N ARG A 173 -1.23 6.81 -35.02
CA ARG A 173 -0.05 7.00 -34.19
C ARG A 173 -0.34 6.54 -32.74
N THR A 174 -1.48 6.93 -32.23
CA THR A 174 -1.92 6.57 -30.87
C THR A 174 -2.19 5.08 -30.79
N GLU A 175 -2.85 4.50 -31.78
CA GLU A 175 -3.12 3.07 -31.85
C GLU A 175 -1.83 2.23 -31.87
N ARG A 176 -0.84 2.60 -32.70
CA ARG A 176 0.47 1.94 -32.73
C ARG A 176 1.21 2.04 -31.40
N MET A 177 1.15 3.20 -30.75
CA MET A 177 1.78 3.40 -29.44
C MET A 177 1.17 2.45 -28.40
N PHE A 178 -0.15 2.39 -28.29
CA PHE A 178 -0.79 1.50 -27.33
C PHE A 178 -0.68 0.03 -27.70
N ALA A 179 -0.66 -0.30 -29.00
CA ALA A 179 -0.38 -1.66 -29.47
C ALA A 179 1.03 -2.13 -29.03
N SER A 180 2.02 -1.21 -28.99
CA SER A 180 3.36 -1.54 -28.48
C SER A 180 3.41 -1.86 -26.99
N TYR A 181 2.37 -1.50 -26.23
CA TYR A 181 2.15 -1.88 -24.83
C TYR A 181 1.21 -3.09 -24.68
N GLY A 182 0.80 -3.71 -25.81
CA GLY A 182 -0.10 -4.86 -25.81
C GLY A 182 -1.58 -4.51 -25.71
N PHE A 183 -1.97 -3.24 -25.81
CA PHE A 183 -3.38 -2.84 -25.84
C PHE A 183 -3.99 -3.00 -27.22
N ARG A 184 -5.27 -3.37 -27.25
CA ARG A 184 -6.11 -3.38 -28.45
C ARG A 184 -7.20 -2.32 -28.32
N LEU A 185 -7.50 -1.62 -29.39
CA LEU A 185 -8.66 -0.74 -29.48
C LEU A 185 -9.90 -1.62 -29.69
N THR A 186 -10.84 -1.55 -28.76
CA THR A 186 -12.06 -2.40 -28.78
C THR A 186 -13.32 -1.62 -29.17
N ASP A 187 -13.37 -0.31 -28.86
CA ASP A 187 -14.50 0.55 -29.24
C ASP A 187 -14.05 2.01 -29.32
N ARG A 188 -14.78 2.82 -30.08
CA ARG A 188 -14.55 4.25 -30.22
C ARG A 188 -15.82 5.04 -30.40
N ALA A 189 -15.87 6.23 -29.85
CA ALA A 189 -16.96 7.17 -30.01
C ALA A 189 -16.44 8.57 -30.36
N VAL A 190 -17.15 9.29 -31.22
CA VAL A 190 -16.83 10.69 -31.51
C VAL A 190 -17.27 11.55 -30.35
N VAL A 191 -16.37 12.37 -29.81
CA VAL A 191 -16.66 13.31 -28.72
C VAL A 191 -16.81 14.73 -29.24
N THR A 192 -18.00 15.30 -29.06
CA THR A 192 -18.35 16.61 -29.61
C THR A 192 -17.92 17.80 -28.74
N LYS A 193 -17.46 17.55 -27.52
CA LYS A 193 -16.97 18.60 -26.60
C LYS A 193 -15.78 19.42 -27.11
N PHE A 194 -15.08 18.92 -28.12
CA PHE A 194 -13.91 19.58 -28.71
C PHE A 194 -14.19 20.31 -30.03
N ARG A 195 -15.45 20.28 -30.55
CA ARG A 195 -15.78 20.79 -31.89
C ARG A 195 -15.47 22.27 -32.08
N GLU A 196 -15.60 23.10 -31.05
CA GLU A 196 -15.28 24.52 -31.14
C GLU A 196 -13.76 24.80 -31.22
N HIS A 197 -12.96 23.83 -30.78
CA HIS A 197 -11.50 23.98 -30.72
C HIS A 197 -10.77 23.15 -31.80
N LYS A 198 -11.44 22.17 -32.41
CA LYS A 198 -10.85 21.27 -33.40
C LYS A 198 -11.83 21.05 -34.56
N LYS A 199 -11.33 21.26 -35.80
CA LYS A 199 -12.09 21.00 -37.03
C LYS A 199 -12.26 19.50 -37.31
N GLU A 200 -11.24 18.71 -36.96
CA GLU A 200 -11.24 17.27 -37.16
C GLU A 200 -11.98 16.54 -36.01
N PRO A 201 -12.65 15.42 -36.29
CA PRO A 201 -13.31 14.63 -35.27
C PRO A 201 -12.29 14.11 -34.23
N VAL A 202 -12.61 14.31 -32.95
CA VAL A 202 -11.84 13.75 -31.84
C VAL A 202 -12.58 12.51 -31.34
N HIS A 203 -11.84 11.43 -31.15
CA HIS A 203 -12.41 10.17 -30.68
C HIS A 203 -12.01 9.88 -29.23
N LEU A 204 -12.93 9.36 -28.44
CA LEU A 204 -12.66 8.66 -27.21
C LEU A 204 -12.63 7.17 -27.54
N CYS A 205 -11.54 6.50 -27.17
CA CYS A 205 -11.28 5.11 -27.52
C CYS A 205 -11.15 4.26 -26.27
N THR A 206 -11.79 3.08 -26.28
CA THR A 206 -11.55 2.05 -25.27
C THR A 206 -10.38 1.18 -25.70
N LEU A 207 -9.34 1.20 -24.87
CA LEU A 207 -8.16 0.37 -25.02
C LEU A 207 -8.21 -0.75 -24.00
N VAL A 208 -8.01 -1.99 -24.43
CA VAL A 208 -8.03 -3.17 -23.55
C VAL A 208 -6.75 -3.96 -23.78
N GLN A 209 -6.09 -4.34 -22.68
CA GLN A 209 -5.06 -5.35 -22.69
C GLN A 209 -5.60 -6.57 -21.91
N GLU A 210 -5.71 -7.69 -22.59
CA GLU A 210 -5.96 -8.99 -21.96
C GLU A 210 -4.62 -9.66 -21.67
N ARG A 211 -4.50 -10.21 -20.51
CA ARG A 211 -3.28 -10.90 -20.04
C ARG A 211 -3.56 -12.40 -20.00
N ASP A 212 -3.14 -13.11 -21.02
CA ASP A 212 -3.17 -14.57 -21.06
C ASP A 212 -2.12 -15.22 -20.13
N ARG A 213 -1.19 -14.42 -19.63
CA ARG A 213 -0.17 -14.86 -18.68
C ARG A 213 -0.59 -14.48 -17.27
N THR A 214 -1.24 -15.35 -16.56
CA THR A 214 -1.01 -15.46 -15.11
C THR A 214 0.50 -15.68 -14.94
N PRO A 215 1.26 -14.78 -14.31
CA PRO A 215 2.61 -15.15 -13.87
C PRO A 215 2.47 -16.45 -13.09
N PRO A 216 3.44 -17.36 -13.16
CA PRO A 216 3.38 -18.58 -12.37
C PRO A 216 3.06 -18.13 -10.93
N PRO A 217 2.06 -18.76 -10.28
CA PRO A 217 1.68 -18.36 -8.94
C PRO A 217 2.94 -18.39 -8.09
N ARG A 218 3.31 -17.23 -7.52
CA ARG A 218 4.42 -17.20 -6.56
C ARG A 218 4.11 -18.26 -5.51
N PRO A 219 5.07 -19.06 -5.09
CA PRO A 219 4.82 -20.04 -4.06
C PRO A 219 4.17 -19.32 -2.85
N PRO A 220 3.14 -19.89 -2.27
CA PRO A 220 2.45 -19.27 -1.16
C PRO A 220 3.40 -19.10 0.01
N ARG A 221 3.27 -17.99 0.77
CA ARG A 221 4.22 -17.61 1.82
C ARG A 221 3.53 -17.42 3.15
N LEU A 222 4.14 -17.94 4.19
CA LEU A 222 3.83 -17.60 5.57
C LEU A 222 4.81 -16.53 6.06
N LEU A 223 4.37 -15.31 6.33
CA LEU A 223 5.15 -14.30 7.02
C LEU A 223 5.04 -14.55 8.52
N LEU A 224 6.09 -15.10 9.11
CA LEU A 224 6.15 -15.42 10.53
C LEU A 224 6.91 -14.33 11.28
N SER A 225 6.29 -13.78 12.33
CA SER A 225 6.94 -12.83 13.24
C SER A 225 6.71 -13.21 14.71
N LEU A 226 7.79 -13.16 15.48
CA LEU A 226 7.78 -13.36 16.93
C LEU A 226 8.01 -12.01 17.59
N HIS A 227 7.02 -11.54 18.35
CA HIS A 227 6.97 -10.21 18.93
C HIS A 227 7.53 -10.17 20.36
N ASP A 228 7.88 -8.99 20.82
CA ASP A 228 8.24 -8.68 22.22
C ASP A 228 9.45 -9.48 22.74
N PHE A 229 10.47 -9.69 21.88
CA PHE A 229 11.70 -10.29 22.38
C PHE A 229 12.44 -9.32 23.30
N HIS A 230 12.71 -9.77 24.49
CA HIS A 230 13.58 -9.15 25.50
C HIS A 230 14.23 -10.24 26.37
N PRO A 231 15.22 -9.92 27.25
CA PRO A 231 15.92 -10.96 28.02
C PRO A 231 15.00 -11.91 28.79
N GLY A 232 13.89 -11.40 29.33
CA GLY A 232 12.93 -12.22 30.09
C GLY A 232 12.06 -13.16 29.25
N THR A 233 11.99 -13.00 27.92
CA THR A 233 11.17 -13.83 27.03
C THR A 233 11.98 -14.76 26.13
N ARG A 234 13.29 -14.82 26.31
CA ARG A 234 14.20 -15.60 25.46
C ARG A 234 13.78 -17.08 25.34
N CYS A 235 13.48 -17.76 26.44
CA CYS A 235 13.14 -19.18 26.40
C CYS A 235 11.84 -19.44 25.65
N GLN A 236 10.82 -18.60 25.82
CA GLN A 236 9.55 -18.69 25.12
C GLN A 236 9.74 -18.47 23.61
N MET A 237 10.60 -17.51 23.23
CA MET A 237 10.89 -17.23 21.84
C MET A 237 11.66 -18.36 21.15
N GLU A 238 12.62 -18.96 21.85
CA GLU A 238 13.36 -20.12 21.35
C GLU A 238 12.42 -21.31 21.09
N GLU A 239 11.54 -21.61 22.07
CA GLU A 239 10.49 -22.63 21.92
C GLU A 239 9.54 -22.33 20.75
N GLN A 240 9.08 -21.07 20.62
CA GLN A 240 8.16 -20.67 19.54
C GLN A 240 8.80 -20.82 18.17
N LEU A 241 10.05 -20.38 18.05
CA LEU A 241 10.80 -20.48 16.80
C LEU A 241 10.94 -21.95 16.36
N GLU A 242 11.38 -22.82 17.27
CA GLU A 242 11.49 -24.24 17.03
C GLU A 242 10.13 -24.88 16.69
N PHE A 243 9.10 -24.58 17.49
CA PHE A 243 7.74 -25.09 17.27
C PHE A 243 7.18 -24.73 15.90
N CYS A 244 7.39 -23.50 15.45
CA CYS A 244 6.88 -23.03 14.16
C CYS A 244 7.68 -23.60 12.99
N LEU A 245 9.01 -23.52 13.06
CA LEU A 245 9.86 -23.90 11.93
C LEU A 245 10.01 -25.41 11.75
N SER A 246 9.80 -26.21 12.80
CA SER A 246 9.69 -27.67 12.65
C SER A 246 8.45 -28.11 11.86
N ARG A 247 7.41 -27.28 11.79
CA ARG A 247 6.15 -27.54 11.08
C ARG A 247 6.04 -26.85 9.73
N CYS A 248 6.55 -25.62 9.65
CA CYS A 248 6.57 -24.83 8.41
C CYS A 248 7.97 -24.22 8.26
N PRO A 249 8.90 -24.94 7.62
CA PRO A 249 10.31 -24.55 7.51
C PRO A 249 10.53 -23.21 6.79
N GLY A 250 11.63 -22.53 7.12
CA GLY A 250 12.06 -21.28 6.50
C GLY A 250 12.58 -20.26 7.52
N HIS A 251 12.26 -18.98 7.31
CA HIS A 251 12.74 -17.89 8.16
C HIS A 251 11.61 -17.17 8.90
N ALA A 252 11.96 -16.44 9.96
CA ALA A 252 11.05 -15.61 10.74
C ALA A 252 11.66 -14.24 11.00
N SER A 253 10.82 -13.24 11.29
CA SER A 253 11.25 -11.96 11.86
C SER A 253 11.14 -12.02 13.38
N ILE A 254 12.26 -11.79 14.07
CA ILE A 254 12.32 -11.64 15.53
C ILE A 254 12.22 -10.15 15.84
N LEU A 255 11.16 -9.74 16.50
CA LEU A 255 10.88 -8.35 16.84
C LEU A 255 11.47 -8.06 18.23
N VAL A 256 12.60 -7.35 18.24
CA VAL A 256 13.43 -7.16 19.43
C VAL A 256 13.17 -5.80 20.05
N VAL A 257 12.86 -5.77 21.34
CA VAL A 257 12.71 -4.55 22.14
C VAL A 257 14.06 -4.24 22.79
N PRO A 258 14.74 -3.14 22.43
CA PRO A 258 16.08 -2.80 22.94
C PRO A 258 16.18 -2.74 24.45
N GLN A 259 15.21 -2.12 25.11
CA GLN A 259 15.19 -1.98 26.58
C GLN A 259 13.75 -2.07 27.10
N TYR A 260 13.25 -3.28 27.30
CA TYR A 260 11.86 -3.51 27.64
C TYR A 260 11.48 -2.87 28.99
N HIS A 261 10.43 -2.02 28.98
CA HIS A 261 9.86 -1.33 30.16
C HIS A 261 10.93 -0.63 31.04
N HIS A 262 11.93 0.03 30.41
CA HIS A 262 13.05 0.68 31.08
C HIS A 262 13.90 -0.25 31.98
N GLY A 263 13.73 -1.56 31.81
CA GLY A 263 14.50 -2.58 32.51
C GLY A 263 15.86 -2.86 31.86
N SER A 264 16.34 -4.10 32.00
CA SER A 264 17.61 -4.51 31.41
C SER A 264 17.60 -4.45 29.88
N SER A 265 18.63 -3.86 29.31
CA SER A 265 18.84 -3.85 27.87
C SER A 265 19.18 -5.25 27.35
N VAL A 266 18.82 -5.54 26.11
CA VAL A 266 19.20 -6.78 25.41
C VAL A 266 20.72 -6.91 25.37
N GLU A 267 21.48 -5.80 25.23
CA GLU A 267 22.95 -5.81 25.23
C GLU A 267 23.57 -6.28 26.56
N GLN A 268 22.85 -6.21 27.65
CA GLN A 268 23.32 -6.64 28.97
C GLN A 268 23.16 -8.16 29.22
N SER A 269 22.40 -8.87 28.35
CA SER A 269 22.19 -10.31 28.48
C SER A 269 23.02 -11.09 27.45
N LYS A 270 24.09 -11.74 27.91
CA LYS A 270 24.94 -12.59 27.06
C LYS A 270 24.14 -13.70 26.36
N GLU A 271 23.19 -14.29 27.06
CA GLU A 271 22.33 -15.37 26.57
C GLU A 271 21.39 -14.86 25.46
N SER A 272 20.82 -13.67 25.63
CA SER A 272 19.98 -13.02 24.62
C SER A 272 20.79 -12.67 23.37
N LEU A 273 21.99 -12.10 23.53
CA LEU A 273 22.87 -11.79 22.41
C LEU A 273 23.29 -13.07 21.66
N ALA A 274 23.64 -14.14 22.37
CA ALA A 274 23.97 -15.42 21.76
C ALA A 274 22.81 -16.04 20.99
N PHE A 275 21.59 -15.94 21.51
CA PHE A 275 20.37 -16.39 20.80
C PHE A 275 20.11 -15.57 19.53
N LEU A 276 20.13 -14.24 19.63
CA LEU A 276 19.89 -13.37 18.48
C LEU A 276 20.95 -13.53 17.40
N LYS A 277 22.20 -13.73 17.78
CA LYS A 277 23.29 -14.01 16.85
C LYS A 277 23.04 -15.31 16.08
N ARG A 278 22.65 -16.38 16.78
CA ARG A 278 22.27 -17.65 16.11
C ARG A 278 21.08 -17.44 15.17
N CYS A 279 20.07 -16.64 15.56
CA CYS A 279 18.95 -16.32 14.68
C CYS A 279 19.39 -15.63 13.39
N GLU A 280 20.26 -14.62 13.49
CA GLU A 280 20.78 -13.90 12.33
C GLU A 280 21.63 -14.81 11.42
N GLU A 281 22.55 -15.59 12.01
CA GLU A 281 23.38 -16.56 11.28
C GLU A 281 22.55 -17.64 10.57
N SER A 282 21.34 -17.94 11.09
CA SER A 282 20.38 -18.86 10.48
C SER A 282 19.47 -18.18 9.44
N GLY A 283 19.68 -16.90 9.12
CA GLY A 283 18.92 -16.16 8.11
C GLY A 283 17.63 -15.53 8.63
N HIS A 284 17.36 -15.56 9.94
CA HIS A 284 16.21 -14.85 10.50
C HIS A 284 16.46 -13.34 10.52
N ASP A 285 15.39 -12.56 10.41
CA ASP A 285 15.43 -11.12 10.39
C ASP A 285 15.26 -10.57 11.83
N LEU A 286 16.17 -9.69 12.25
CA LEU A 286 16.13 -9.03 13.54
C LEU A 286 15.56 -7.62 13.38
N ALA A 287 14.25 -7.47 13.57
CA ALA A 287 13.56 -6.19 13.45
C ALA A 287 13.52 -5.43 14.78
N ILE A 288 13.64 -4.11 14.73
CA ILE A 288 13.47 -3.23 15.89
C ILE A 288 11.98 -3.12 16.23
N HIS A 289 11.61 -3.35 17.51
CA HIS A 289 10.26 -3.32 18.01
C HIS A 289 10.04 -2.23 19.09
N GLY A 290 9.97 -0.97 18.65
CA GLY A 290 10.01 0.15 19.57
C GLY A 290 11.40 0.33 20.20
N PHE A 291 11.46 0.97 21.37
CA PHE A 291 12.66 1.06 22.20
C PHE A 291 12.41 0.56 23.61
N TYR A 292 11.37 1.11 24.30
CA TYR A 292 10.95 0.70 25.63
C TYR A 292 9.71 -0.19 25.65
N HIS A 293 8.94 -0.20 24.57
CA HIS A 293 7.66 -0.91 24.44
C HIS A 293 6.62 -0.45 25.48
N ASP A 294 6.65 0.82 25.86
CA ASP A 294 5.85 1.37 26.95
C ASP A 294 5.63 2.88 26.76
N ARG A 295 4.55 3.41 27.33
CA ARG A 295 4.19 4.83 27.29
C ARG A 295 4.24 5.53 28.64
N LYS A 296 4.89 4.95 29.63
CA LYS A 296 4.85 5.40 31.02
C LYS A 296 5.28 6.88 31.17
N ASP A 297 6.30 7.29 30.42
CA ASP A 297 6.89 8.64 30.46
C ASP A 297 6.40 9.54 29.31
N LEU A 298 5.34 9.15 28.59
CA LEU A 298 4.84 9.89 27.45
C LEU A 298 3.53 10.62 27.77
N PRO A 299 3.26 11.77 27.13
CA PRO A 299 1.99 12.49 27.28
C PRO A 299 0.78 11.60 26.98
N SER A 300 -0.34 11.92 27.64
CA SER A 300 -1.62 11.25 27.40
C SER A 300 -1.98 11.33 25.91
N ALA A 301 -2.23 10.19 25.30
CA ALA A 301 -2.78 10.08 23.95
C ALA A 301 -4.21 9.52 24.02
N SER A 302 -4.88 9.37 22.87
CA SER A 302 -6.26 8.87 22.83
C SER A 302 -6.44 7.62 23.70
N TRP A 303 -7.25 7.71 24.74
CA TRP A 303 -7.50 6.67 25.76
C TRP A 303 -7.88 5.31 25.12
N TRP A 304 -8.70 5.33 24.07
CA TRP A 304 -9.16 4.13 23.38
C TRP A 304 -8.00 3.32 22.79
N TRP A 305 -7.09 4.00 22.07
CA TRP A 305 -5.97 3.36 21.39
C TRP A 305 -4.84 2.97 22.32
N THR A 306 -4.57 3.80 23.32
CA THR A 306 -3.43 3.56 24.22
C THR A 306 -3.78 2.61 25.35
N ARG A 307 -4.92 2.81 26.03
CA ARG A 307 -5.26 2.02 27.21
C ARG A 307 -6.08 0.77 26.90
N PHE A 308 -7.07 0.88 25.99
CA PHE A 308 -7.95 -0.25 25.68
C PHE A 308 -7.35 -1.18 24.63
N TYR A 309 -6.87 -0.63 23.50
CA TYR A 309 -6.32 -1.43 22.40
C TYR A 309 -4.93 -1.96 22.72
N SER A 310 -3.94 -1.09 23.01
CA SER A 310 -2.53 -1.45 23.17
C SER A 310 -2.07 -1.64 24.62
N GLN A 311 -2.91 -1.41 25.63
CA GLN A 311 -2.56 -1.52 27.05
C GLN A 311 -1.31 -0.72 27.45
N ASN A 312 -1.19 0.50 26.92
CA ASN A 312 -0.05 1.41 27.09
C ASN A 312 1.25 0.98 26.40
N GLU A 313 1.23 0.00 25.52
CA GLU A 313 2.43 -0.45 24.79
C GLU A 313 2.68 0.30 23.48
N ALA A 314 1.70 1.07 22.96
CA ALA A 314 1.82 1.81 21.70
C ALA A 314 2.79 3.00 21.83
N GLU A 315 4.05 2.72 22.03
CA GLU A 315 5.12 3.68 22.26
C GLU A 315 5.23 4.76 21.18
N PHE A 316 5.07 4.39 19.90
CA PHE A 316 5.19 5.29 18.74
C PHE A 316 3.87 5.92 18.27
N PHE A 317 2.76 5.66 18.97
CA PHE A 317 1.48 6.29 18.65
C PHE A 317 1.44 7.74 19.09
N GLN A 318 1.31 8.67 18.13
CA GLN A 318 1.32 10.12 18.37
C GLN A 318 2.56 10.59 19.16
N LEU A 319 3.70 9.94 18.95
CA LEU A 319 4.97 10.35 19.53
C LEU A 319 5.49 11.58 18.82
N ASP A 320 6.10 12.48 19.59
CA ASP A 320 6.85 13.61 19.04
C ASP A 320 7.93 13.14 18.07
N ARG A 321 8.11 13.85 16.94
CA ARG A 321 9.03 13.47 15.87
C ARG A 321 10.46 13.33 16.36
N ASP A 322 10.96 14.31 17.12
CA ASP A 322 12.36 14.33 17.54
C ASP A 322 12.64 13.24 18.56
N LEU A 323 11.66 12.96 19.44
CA LEU A 323 11.76 11.85 20.37
C LEU A 323 11.73 10.50 19.64
N ALA A 324 10.85 10.35 18.63
CA ALA A 324 10.81 9.14 17.81
C ALA A 324 12.15 8.90 17.10
N LEU A 325 12.74 9.94 16.50
CA LEU A 325 14.03 9.86 15.83
C LEU A 325 15.16 9.51 16.81
N ARG A 326 15.20 10.11 18.00
CA ARG A 326 16.20 9.76 19.03
C ARG A 326 16.13 8.26 19.37
N ARG A 327 14.95 7.72 19.67
CA ARG A 327 14.76 6.30 19.99
C ARG A 327 15.17 5.37 18.84
N LEU A 328 14.84 5.74 17.62
CA LEU A 328 15.25 4.97 16.43
C LEU A 328 16.76 4.99 16.20
N HIS A 329 17.41 6.14 16.41
CA HIS A 329 18.88 6.23 16.31
C HIS A 329 19.57 5.41 17.38
N GLU A 330 19.12 5.48 18.63
CA GLU A 330 19.67 4.68 19.74
C GLU A 330 19.52 3.18 19.46
N ALA A 331 18.34 2.73 19.00
CA ALA A 331 18.12 1.35 18.62
C ALA A 331 19.04 0.92 17.48
N LYS A 332 19.20 1.74 16.42
CA LYS A 332 20.12 1.43 15.32
C LYS A 332 21.57 1.40 15.74
N GLN A 333 22.01 2.29 16.63
CA GLN A 333 23.35 2.24 17.18
C GLN A 333 23.61 0.94 17.94
N MET A 334 22.62 0.44 18.68
CA MET A 334 22.68 -0.86 19.34
C MET A 334 22.86 -2.01 18.33
N TRP A 335 22.07 -2.04 17.23
CA TRP A 335 22.24 -3.02 16.16
C TRP A 335 23.63 -2.95 15.54
N ASN A 336 24.11 -1.75 15.25
CA ASN A 336 25.44 -1.54 14.65
C ASN A 336 26.57 -2.03 15.57
N ARG A 337 26.46 -1.83 16.91
CA ARG A 337 27.44 -2.35 17.86
C ARG A 337 27.51 -3.87 17.87
N GLN A 338 26.40 -4.55 17.58
CA GLN A 338 26.34 -6.01 17.49
C GLN A 338 26.68 -6.55 16.08
N GLY A 339 26.89 -5.66 15.10
CA GLY A 339 27.10 -6.03 13.71
C GLY A 339 25.83 -6.47 12.96
N TRP A 340 24.65 -6.27 13.55
CA TRP A 340 23.37 -6.64 12.96
C TRP A 340 22.86 -5.61 11.96
N GLN A 341 22.08 -6.07 10.97
CA GLN A 341 21.42 -5.20 10.01
C GLN A 341 19.99 -4.88 10.47
N ALA A 342 19.71 -3.63 10.82
CA ALA A 342 18.36 -3.17 11.13
C ALA A 342 17.55 -2.97 9.82
N ARG A 343 17.02 -4.06 9.25
CA ARG A 343 16.24 -4.01 7.99
C ARG A 343 14.81 -3.53 8.22
N GLY A 344 14.21 -3.85 9.36
CA GLY A 344 12.83 -3.57 9.68
C GLY A 344 12.61 -2.83 10.98
N PHE A 345 11.54 -2.05 11.00
CA PHE A 345 10.97 -1.46 12.20
C PHE A 345 9.48 -1.78 12.28
N VAL A 346 9.02 -2.32 13.40
CA VAL A 346 7.61 -2.55 13.67
C VAL A 346 7.24 -1.88 14.97
N ALA A 347 6.34 -0.90 14.92
CA ALA A 347 5.92 -0.20 16.13
C ALA A 347 5.12 -1.11 17.07
N PRO A 348 5.31 -1.03 18.40
CA PRO A 348 4.48 -1.71 19.37
C PRO A 348 2.98 -1.43 19.16
N GLY A 349 2.17 -2.49 19.24
CA GLY A 349 0.75 -2.42 18.92
C GLY A 349 0.43 -2.10 17.45
N TRP A 350 1.41 -2.13 16.54
CA TRP A 350 1.30 -1.73 15.12
C TRP A 350 0.82 -0.28 14.92
N LEU A 351 0.99 0.58 15.91
CA LEU A 351 0.51 1.96 15.90
C LEU A 351 1.66 2.95 15.67
N HIS A 352 1.69 3.53 14.48
CA HIS A 352 2.58 4.64 14.12
C HIS A 352 1.90 5.57 13.12
N THR A 353 2.44 6.76 12.93
CA THR A 353 1.95 7.74 11.96
C THR A 353 2.57 7.50 10.60
N ARG A 354 1.87 7.87 9.53
CA ARG A 354 2.44 7.81 8.16
C ARG A 354 3.66 8.71 7.98
N SER A 355 3.76 9.80 8.74
CA SER A 355 4.95 10.65 8.72
C SER A 355 6.21 9.91 9.18
N LEU A 356 6.07 9.00 10.15
CA LEU A 356 7.20 8.17 10.61
C LEU A 356 7.75 7.26 9.51
N GLU A 357 6.92 6.82 8.56
CA GLU A 357 7.37 5.94 7.47
C GLU A 357 8.44 6.61 6.58
N LYS A 358 8.39 7.94 6.40
CA LYS A 358 9.41 8.70 5.67
C LYS A 358 10.73 8.72 6.43
N GLU A 359 10.67 8.95 7.72
CA GLU A 359 11.84 8.97 8.60
C GLU A 359 12.50 7.57 8.64
N LEU A 360 11.70 6.52 8.72
CA LEU A 360 12.19 5.15 8.65
C LEU A 360 12.92 4.87 7.32
N ALA A 361 12.35 5.32 6.19
CA ALA A 361 13.00 5.20 4.88
C ALA A 361 14.34 5.95 4.82
N GLN A 362 14.40 7.18 5.35
CA GLN A 362 15.63 7.98 5.42
C GLN A 362 16.70 7.33 6.34
N LEU A 363 16.25 6.67 7.39
CA LEU A 363 17.12 5.89 8.27
C LEU A 363 17.58 4.56 7.65
N GLY A 364 17.13 4.22 6.43
CA GLY A 364 17.55 3.03 5.70
C GLY A 364 16.80 1.75 6.08
N PHE A 365 15.64 1.85 6.73
CA PHE A 365 14.78 0.68 6.92
C PHE A 365 14.13 0.27 5.60
N SER A 366 14.03 -1.04 5.36
CA SER A 366 13.43 -1.62 4.16
C SER A 366 11.92 -1.82 4.29
N TYR A 367 11.42 -1.98 5.51
CA TYR A 367 10.00 -2.21 5.75
C TYR A 367 9.54 -1.72 7.13
N THR A 368 8.23 -1.50 7.22
CA THR A 368 7.47 -1.42 8.47
C THR A 368 6.13 -2.15 8.31
N CYS A 369 5.43 -2.39 9.43
CA CYS A 369 4.15 -3.08 9.40
C CYS A 369 3.10 -2.35 10.24
N THR A 370 1.86 -2.39 9.76
CA THR A 370 0.64 -2.13 10.57
C THR A 370 -0.09 -3.45 10.82
N LEU A 371 -1.18 -3.46 11.57
CA LEU A 371 -2.01 -4.65 11.75
C LEU A 371 -2.50 -5.22 10.41
N ARG A 372 -2.72 -4.37 9.41
CA ARG A 372 -3.38 -4.72 8.15
C ARG A 372 -2.45 -4.77 6.95
N GLU A 373 -1.24 -4.22 7.05
CA GLU A 373 -0.37 -4.02 5.90
C GLU A 373 1.09 -4.26 6.22
N VAL A 374 1.82 -4.73 5.21
CA VAL A 374 3.28 -4.64 5.13
C VAL A 374 3.60 -3.45 4.21
N VAL A 375 4.46 -2.55 4.68
CA VAL A 375 4.87 -1.35 3.94
C VAL A 375 6.31 -1.50 3.51
N HIS A 376 6.56 -1.51 2.21
CA HIS A 376 7.90 -1.57 1.63
C HIS A 376 8.50 -0.15 1.62
N LEU A 377 9.63 0.05 2.23
CA LEU A 377 10.36 1.30 2.28
C LEU A 377 11.63 1.20 1.41
N PRO A 378 12.07 2.23 0.72
CA PRO A 378 11.51 3.58 0.57
C PRO A 378 10.43 3.70 -0.53
N GLN A 379 10.10 2.64 -1.26
CA GLN A 379 9.18 2.67 -2.43
C GLN A 379 7.77 3.12 -2.06
N GLY A 380 7.36 2.98 -0.79
CA GLY A 380 6.02 3.32 -0.31
C GLY A 380 4.93 2.33 -0.77
N LYS A 381 5.32 1.17 -1.33
CA LYS A 381 4.40 0.09 -1.70
C LYS A 381 3.74 -0.47 -0.44
N ARG A 382 2.41 -0.57 -0.45
CA ARG A 382 1.63 -1.13 0.66
C ARG A 382 0.96 -2.42 0.21
N GLU A 383 1.18 -3.47 0.97
CA GLU A 383 0.57 -4.76 0.72
C GLU A 383 -0.42 -5.11 1.83
N SER A 384 -1.69 -5.30 1.46
CA SER A 384 -2.75 -5.60 2.43
C SER A 384 -2.69 -7.06 2.87
N VAL A 385 -2.02 -7.30 4.00
CA VAL A 385 -1.87 -8.63 4.63
C VAL A 385 -2.18 -8.52 6.12
N TRP A 386 -3.36 -8.99 6.50
CA TRP A 386 -3.81 -8.93 7.90
C TRP A 386 -3.04 -9.90 8.79
N ALA A 387 -2.50 -9.39 9.89
CA ALA A 387 -1.84 -10.21 10.88
C ALA A 387 -2.83 -11.11 11.64
N GLY A 388 -2.57 -12.40 11.63
CA GLY A 388 -3.18 -13.35 12.55
C GLY A 388 -2.40 -13.30 13.86
N ALA A 389 -2.99 -12.72 14.90
CA ALA A 389 -2.39 -12.63 16.21
C ALA A 389 -3.36 -13.12 17.27
N TYR A 390 -2.83 -13.77 18.30
CA TYR A 390 -3.57 -14.12 19.49
C TYR A 390 -3.50 -12.99 20.51
N SER A 391 -4.63 -12.67 21.13
CA SER A 391 -4.69 -11.69 22.22
C SER A 391 -5.10 -12.42 23.49
N LEU A 392 -4.12 -12.84 24.30
CA LEU A 392 -4.32 -13.81 25.38
C LEU A 392 -4.16 -13.22 26.80
N ARG A 393 -3.86 -11.92 26.93
CA ARG A 393 -3.51 -11.25 28.19
C ARG A 393 -4.63 -11.20 29.24
N SER A 394 -5.88 -11.46 28.87
CA SER A 394 -7.00 -11.56 29.83
C SER A 394 -7.91 -12.74 29.52
N ALA A 395 -8.68 -13.22 30.51
CA ALA A 395 -9.62 -14.32 30.32
C ALA A 395 -10.65 -14.04 29.21
N GLY A 396 -11.20 -12.81 29.15
CA GLY A 396 -12.12 -12.39 28.11
C GLY A 396 -11.48 -12.40 26.71
N ARG A 397 -10.25 -11.93 26.59
CA ARG A 397 -9.50 -11.95 25.32
C ARG A 397 -9.16 -13.39 24.90
N ARG A 398 -8.84 -14.29 25.82
CA ARG A 398 -8.67 -15.72 25.54
C ARG A 398 -9.94 -16.36 24.97
N GLY A 399 -11.12 -16.00 25.51
CA GLY A 399 -12.41 -16.43 24.97
C GLY A 399 -12.65 -15.92 23.55
N LEU A 400 -12.38 -14.63 23.31
CA LEU A 400 -12.48 -14.01 21.99
C LEU A 400 -11.49 -14.62 20.98
N ALA A 401 -10.27 -14.96 21.39
CA ALA A 401 -9.29 -15.59 20.50
C ALA A 401 -9.76 -16.94 19.97
N ARG A 402 -10.50 -17.72 20.76
CA ARG A 402 -11.09 -19.00 20.32
C ARG A 402 -12.07 -18.81 19.16
N ILE A 403 -12.81 -17.70 19.14
CA ILE A 403 -13.81 -17.39 18.10
C ILE A 403 -13.16 -16.68 16.93
N TRP A 404 -12.25 -15.74 17.21
CA TRP A 404 -11.62 -14.91 16.20
C TRP A 404 -10.68 -15.69 15.29
N HIS A 405 -9.86 -16.58 15.82
CA HIS A 405 -8.87 -17.31 15.01
C HIS A 405 -9.50 -18.19 13.91
N PRO A 406 -10.56 -18.96 14.13
CA PRO A 406 -11.25 -19.67 13.05
C PRO A 406 -11.81 -18.75 11.97
N ILE A 407 -12.36 -17.58 12.35
CA ILE A 407 -12.88 -16.58 11.42
C ILE A 407 -11.73 -15.99 10.58
N TRP A 408 -10.63 -15.61 11.25
CA TRP A 408 -9.44 -15.11 10.58
C TRP A 408 -8.85 -16.16 9.64
N LYS A 409 -8.66 -17.40 10.09
CA LYS A 409 -8.18 -18.53 9.30
C LYS A 409 -9.03 -18.72 8.04
N LYS A 410 -10.36 -18.72 8.15
CA LYS A 410 -11.27 -18.86 7.01
C LYS A 410 -11.13 -17.72 5.99
N LYS A 411 -10.89 -16.50 6.44
CA LYS A 411 -10.89 -15.31 5.56
C LYS A 411 -9.51 -14.98 4.99
N TRP A 412 -8.46 -15.19 5.74
CA TRP A 412 -7.08 -14.78 5.40
C TRP A 412 -6.04 -15.90 5.46
N GLY A 413 -6.33 -17.00 6.17
CA GLY A 413 -5.37 -18.07 6.46
C GLY A 413 -4.90 -18.89 5.26
N TYR A 414 -5.49 -18.69 4.07
CA TYR A 414 -5.12 -19.42 2.84
C TYR A 414 -4.95 -18.48 1.64
N LYS A 415 -4.61 -17.21 1.90
CA LYS A 415 -4.24 -16.25 0.86
C LYS A 415 -2.81 -16.54 0.39
N PRO A 416 -2.42 -16.12 -0.83
CA PRO A 416 -1.05 -16.32 -1.33
C PRO A 416 0.04 -15.84 -0.36
N VAL A 417 -0.26 -14.82 0.44
CA VAL A 417 0.56 -14.38 1.56
C VAL A 417 -0.28 -14.42 2.83
N VAL A 418 0.14 -15.19 3.80
CA VAL A 418 -0.44 -15.30 5.15
C VAL A 418 0.52 -14.68 6.13
N ARG A 419 0.02 -13.93 7.10
CA ARG A 419 0.85 -13.29 8.12
C ARG A 419 0.44 -13.77 9.51
N LEU A 420 1.38 -14.34 10.24
CA LEU A 420 1.20 -14.85 11.59
C LEU A 420 2.16 -14.12 12.54
N SER A 421 1.61 -13.59 13.62
CA SER A 421 2.36 -12.87 14.65
C SER A 421 2.11 -13.50 16.01
N LEU A 422 3.17 -13.94 16.66
CA LEU A 422 3.12 -14.62 17.97
C LEU A 422 3.77 -13.75 19.04
N HIS A 423 3.22 -13.83 20.25
CA HIS A 423 3.75 -13.19 21.46
C HIS A 423 4.27 -14.26 22.44
N PRO A 424 5.18 -13.92 23.36
CA PRO A 424 5.93 -14.91 24.14
C PRO A 424 5.12 -16.00 24.81
N HIS A 425 3.95 -15.67 25.36
CA HIS A 425 3.11 -16.61 26.12
C HIS A 425 2.04 -17.34 25.30
N ASP A 426 2.02 -17.20 23.99
CA ASP A 426 0.95 -17.77 23.15
C ASP A 426 0.96 -19.30 23.19
N LEU A 427 2.13 -19.95 23.20
CA LEU A 427 2.24 -21.41 23.29
C LEU A 427 1.98 -22.00 24.68
N GLU A 428 2.00 -21.20 25.73
CA GLU A 428 1.63 -21.63 27.08
C GLU A 428 0.14 -21.95 27.20
N VAL A 429 -0.68 -21.49 26.23
CA VAL A 429 -2.12 -21.73 26.20
C VAL A 429 -2.42 -22.96 25.34
N PRO A 430 -2.87 -24.10 25.95
CA PRO A 430 -2.96 -25.39 25.25
C PRO A 430 -3.80 -25.37 23.97
N PHE A 431 -4.93 -24.64 23.97
CA PHE A 431 -5.77 -24.58 22.77
C PHE A 431 -5.10 -23.82 21.62
N VAL A 432 -4.29 -22.77 21.92
CA VAL A 432 -3.54 -22.01 20.93
C VAL A 432 -2.44 -22.87 20.35
N ARG A 433 -1.66 -23.54 21.20
CA ARG A 433 -0.61 -24.49 20.78
C ARG A 433 -1.16 -25.55 19.82
N LYS A 434 -2.33 -26.14 20.16
CA LYS A 434 -2.97 -27.13 19.29
C LYS A 434 -3.45 -26.54 17.96
N GLN A 435 -4.18 -25.41 18.01
CA GLN A 435 -4.70 -24.76 16.80
C GLN A 435 -3.57 -24.30 15.87
N LEU A 436 -2.52 -23.72 16.43
CA LEU A 436 -1.38 -23.23 15.69
C LEU A 436 -0.62 -24.39 15.05
N GLY A 437 -0.37 -25.49 15.77
CA GLY A 437 0.30 -26.67 15.21
C GLY A 437 -0.42 -27.21 13.98
N VAL A 438 -1.73 -27.49 14.12
CA VAL A 438 -2.56 -27.95 13.00
C VAL A 438 -2.55 -26.95 11.83
N PHE A 439 -2.60 -25.65 12.12
CA PHE A 439 -2.62 -24.64 11.06
C PHE A 439 -1.29 -24.56 10.30
N LEU A 440 -0.16 -24.65 10.99
CA LEU A 440 1.17 -24.65 10.37
C LEU A 440 1.39 -25.90 9.51
N GLU A 441 0.97 -27.07 9.99
CA GLU A 441 1.01 -28.32 9.23
C GLU A 441 0.15 -28.22 7.95
N GLU A 442 -1.08 -27.73 8.04
CA GLU A 442 -1.94 -27.50 6.87
C GLU A 442 -1.32 -26.50 5.87
N LEU A 443 -0.61 -25.47 6.34
CA LEU A 443 0.08 -24.54 5.46
C LEU A 443 1.25 -25.24 4.74
N ALA A 444 2.06 -25.98 5.46
CA ALA A 444 3.18 -26.72 4.89
C ALA A 444 2.72 -27.75 3.83
N GLU A 445 1.64 -28.51 4.11
CA GLU A 445 1.02 -29.43 3.16
C GLU A 445 0.53 -28.74 1.88
N ARG A 446 0.17 -27.45 1.98
CA ARG A 446 -0.24 -26.61 0.84
C ARG A 446 0.93 -25.92 0.14
N GLY A 447 2.17 -26.25 0.51
CA GLY A 447 3.39 -25.71 -0.10
C GLY A 447 3.79 -24.30 0.39
N TYR A 448 3.29 -23.85 1.54
CA TYR A 448 3.78 -22.62 2.15
C TYR A 448 5.14 -22.86 2.80
N GLY A 449 6.06 -21.92 2.56
CA GLY A 449 7.30 -21.79 3.33
C GLY A 449 7.19 -20.60 4.28
N SER A 450 7.89 -20.68 5.43
CA SER A 450 8.01 -19.55 6.36
C SER A 450 9.03 -18.54 5.84
N HIS A 451 8.69 -17.27 5.88
CA HIS A 451 9.53 -16.16 5.43
C HIS A 451 9.56 -15.05 6.48
N SER A 452 10.69 -14.38 6.60
CA SER A 452 10.78 -13.12 7.33
C SER A 452 10.13 -11.97 6.53
N TYR A 453 9.84 -10.86 7.20
CA TYR A 453 9.42 -9.65 6.49
C TYR A 453 10.51 -9.11 5.56
N ALA A 454 11.78 -9.21 5.97
CA ALA A 454 12.91 -8.80 5.15
C ALA A 454 13.00 -9.59 3.84
N ASP A 455 12.84 -10.93 3.89
CA ASP A 455 12.82 -11.79 2.69
C ASP A 455 11.66 -11.41 1.76
N HIS A 456 10.50 -11.13 2.35
CA HIS A 456 9.31 -10.81 1.59
C HIS A 456 9.40 -9.49 0.83
N VAL A 457 9.98 -8.45 1.44
CA VAL A 457 10.08 -7.13 0.80
C VAL A 457 11.21 -7.04 -0.23
N GLN A 458 12.18 -7.97 -0.20
CA GLN A 458 13.27 -8.06 -1.17
C GLN A 458 12.91 -8.88 -2.41
N SER A 459 11.86 -9.69 -2.35
CA SER A 459 11.37 -10.56 -3.43
C SER A 459 10.28 -9.92 -4.28
#